data_2890d903157cff123fa163cf12a80fdb
#
_entry.id   2890d903157cff123fa163cf12a80fdb
#
_cell.length_a   1.000
_cell.length_b   1.000
_cell.length_c   1.000
_cell.angle_alpha   90.00
_cell.angle_beta   90.00
_cell.angle_gamma   90.00
#
_symmetry.space_group_name_H-M   'P 1'
#
loop_
_entity.id
_entity.type
_entity.pdbx_description
1 polymer ?
#
loop_
_entity_poly.entity_id
_entity_poly.type
_entity_poly.pdbx_seq_one_letter_code
_entity_poly.pdbx_strand_id
1 'polypeptide(L)'
;MKKQFFSNEKDGFYGTYYENPKDANCAMIGLFGDDPNDFMAKCGAKWLHKNDVNVMCMSPDVKNYGHVNFPLERIETAIKWLKSHGNKKIGIKGMSTAGMDSLVAASYFPDITLTFGLTPSDFVWQGFEQGEKDGCKEWPIPDASTLSWQ
;
A
#
# COMPACT_ATOMS: atom_id res chain seq x y z
N MET A 1 -6.03 18.66 -8.75
CA MET A 1 -6.09 17.51 -7.83
C MET A 1 -5.64 17.99 -6.46
N LYS A 2 -6.57 18.03 -5.52
CA LYS A 2 -6.27 18.42 -4.13
C LYS A 2 -5.53 17.27 -3.47
N LYS A 3 -4.47 17.58 -2.71
CA LYS A 3 -3.63 16.60 -2.05
C LYS A 3 -3.63 16.84 -0.56
N GLN A 4 -3.59 15.76 0.21
CA GLN A 4 -3.33 15.79 1.65
C GLN A 4 -2.25 14.75 1.96
N PHE A 5 -1.25 15.17 2.73
CA PHE A 5 -0.14 14.32 3.14
C PHE A 5 -0.33 13.87 4.59
N PHE A 6 0.07 12.63 4.88
CA PHE A 6 -0.01 11.99 6.19
C PHE A 6 1.36 11.46 6.61
N SER A 7 1.63 11.52 7.90
CA SER A 7 2.83 10.96 8.49
C SER A 7 2.50 9.95 9.60
N ASN A 8 3.38 8.97 9.78
CA ASN A 8 3.20 7.96 10.82
C ASN A 8 3.03 8.56 12.22
N GLU A 9 3.78 9.62 12.51
CA GLU A 9 3.80 10.26 13.83
C GLU A 9 2.49 10.98 14.19
N LYS A 10 1.88 11.64 13.20
CA LYS A 10 0.68 12.45 13.43
C LYS A 10 -0.61 11.69 13.15
N ASP A 11 -0.58 10.89 12.09
CA ASP A 11 -1.78 10.35 11.48
C ASP A 11 -1.89 8.83 11.66
N GLY A 12 -0.82 8.20 12.16
CA GLY A 12 -0.74 6.75 12.35
C GLY A 12 -0.50 5.96 11.07
N PHE A 13 -0.26 6.62 9.94
CA PHE A 13 0.14 6.00 8.68
C PHE A 13 0.87 7.02 7.78
N TYR A 14 1.66 6.51 6.86
CA TYR A 14 2.42 7.32 5.90
C TYR A 14 1.76 7.24 4.53
N GLY A 15 1.27 8.38 4.02
CA GLY A 15 0.50 8.37 2.79
C GLY A 15 0.25 9.74 2.17
N THR A 16 -0.27 9.72 0.95
CA THR A 16 -0.77 10.90 0.24
C THR A 16 -2.16 10.59 -0.33
N TYR A 17 -3.14 11.35 0.09
CA TYR A 17 -4.50 11.28 -0.46
C TYR A 17 -4.66 12.25 -1.62
N TYR A 18 -5.25 11.77 -2.69
CA TYR A 18 -5.58 12.51 -3.89
C TYR A 18 -7.11 12.52 -4.07
N GLU A 19 -7.73 13.64 -3.75
CA GLU A 19 -9.17 13.81 -3.83
C GLU A 19 -9.63 13.97 -5.27
N ASN A 20 -10.67 13.24 -5.66
CA ASN A 20 -11.30 13.40 -6.97
C ASN A 20 -12.30 14.55 -6.92
N PRO A 21 -12.25 15.51 -7.89
CA PRO A 21 -13.15 16.67 -7.90
C PRO A 21 -14.61 16.32 -8.23
N LYS A 22 -14.89 15.11 -8.67
CA LYS A 22 -16.24 14.67 -9.04
C LYS A 22 -17.05 14.09 -7.86
N ASP A 23 -16.64 14.38 -6.62
CA ASP A 23 -17.30 13.90 -5.41
C ASP A 23 -17.43 12.36 -5.38
N ALA A 24 -16.33 11.71 -5.69
CA ALA A 24 -16.27 10.26 -5.71
C ALA A 24 -16.48 9.69 -4.29
N ASN A 25 -17.35 8.70 -4.16
CA ASN A 25 -17.63 8.02 -2.90
C ASN A 25 -16.91 6.68 -2.74
N CYS A 26 -15.91 6.44 -3.57
CA CYS A 26 -15.05 5.26 -3.53
C CYS A 26 -13.58 5.68 -3.53
N ALA A 27 -12.77 4.90 -2.84
CA ALA A 27 -11.32 5.11 -2.77
C ALA A 27 -10.56 3.83 -3.06
N MET A 28 -9.35 3.99 -3.61
CA MET A 28 -8.38 2.92 -3.75
C MET A 28 -7.14 3.24 -2.90
N ILE A 29 -6.83 2.36 -1.97
CA ILE A 29 -5.53 2.35 -1.30
C ILE A 29 -4.53 1.72 -2.26
N GLY A 30 -3.48 2.45 -2.61
CA GLY A 30 -2.38 1.97 -3.43
C GLY A 30 -1.10 1.87 -2.61
N LEU A 31 -0.56 0.66 -2.49
CA LEU A 31 0.74 0.44 -1.88
C LEU A 31 1.81 0.55 -2.98
N PHE A 32 2.50 1.68 -3.03
CA PHE A 32 3.40 2.06 -4.12
C PHE A 32 4.81 2.36 -3.63
N GLY A 33 5.53 1.36 -3.20
CA GLY A 33 6.92 1.52 -2.83
C GLY A 33 7.13 2.30 -1.52
N ASP A 34 8.23 3.04 -1.43
CA ASP A 34 8.71 3.70 -0.22
C ASP A 34 8.32 5.19 -0.09
N ASP A 35 7.79 5.79 -1.15
CA ASP A 35 7.32 7.18 -1.13
C ASP A 35 5.93 7.28 -1.76
N PRO A 36 4.90 7.62 -0.97
CA PRO A 36 3.53 7.77 -1.45
C PRO A 36 3.35 8.97 -2.39
N ASN A 37 4.41 9.70 -2.68
CA ASN A 37 4.42 10.87 -3.54
C ASN A 37 5.45 10.78 -4.69
N ASP A 38 6.06 9.63 -4.88
CA ASP A 38 7.01 9.37 -5.96
C ASP A 38 6.35 9.28 -7.34
N PHE A 39 7.15 8.97 -8.35
CA PHE A 39 6.65 8.83 -9.73
C PHE A 39 5.61 7.71 -9.88
N MET A 40 5.85 6.55 -9.27
CA MET A 40 4.94 5.39 -9.36
C MET A 40 3.60 5.69 -8.67
N ALA A 41 3.65 6.26 -7.47
CA ALA A 41 2.46 6.70 -6.76
C ALA A 41 1.65 7.73 -7.55
N LYS A 42 2.32 8.73 -8.13
CA LYS A 42 1.67 9.76 -8.97
C LYS A 42 1.05 9.18 -10.23
N CYS A 43 1.72 8.24 -10.91
CA CYS A 43 1.18 7.58 -12.10
C CYS A 43 -0.06 6.76 -11.75
N GLY A 44 0.01 5.95 -10.69
CA GLY A 44 -1.12 5.16 -10.22
C GLY A 44 -2.30 6.01 -9.78
N ALA A 45 -2.03 7.07 -9.02
CA ALA A 45 -3.05 8.03 -8.61
C ALA A 45 -3.72 8.70 -9.81
N LYS A 46 -2.95 9.16 -10.79
CA LYS A 46 -3.46 9.82 -12.00
C LYS A 46 -4.37 8.90 -12.81
N TRP A 47 -3.99 7.61 -12.93
CA TRP A 47 -4.80 6.63 -13.66
C TRP A 47 -6.14 6.35 -12.95
N LEU A 48 -6.12 6.09 -11.65
CA LEU A 48 -7.32 5.85 -10.85
C LEU A 48 -8.23 7.08 -10.81
N HIS A 49 -7.63 8.26 -10.68
CA HIS A 49 -8.34 9.53 -10.64
C HIS A 49 -9.12 9.81 -11.94
N LYS A 50 -8.62 9.37 -13.10
CA LYS A 50 -9.34 9.44 -14.38
C LYS A 50 -10.60 8.57 -14.41
N ASN A 51 -10.68 7.57 -13.54
CA ASN A 51 -11.80 6.64 -13.40
C ASN A 51 -12.71 6.99 -12.23
N ASP A 52 -12.72 8.26 -11.82
CA ASP A 52 -13.58 8.80 -10.78
C ASP A 52 -13.40 8.13 -9.39
N VAL A 53 -12.17 7.76 -9.05
CA VAL A 53 -11.79 7.14 -7.80
C VAL A 53 -10.89 8.07 -7.00
N ASN A 54 -11.16 8.23 -5.71
CA ASN A 54 -10.23 8.81 -4.76
C ASN A 54 -9.04 7.86 -4.55
N VAL A 55 -7.86 8.40 -4.33
CA VAL A 55 -6.66 7.55 -4.19
C VAL A 55 -5.92 7.88 -2.92
N MET A 56 -5.65 6.87 -2.11
CA MET A 56 -4.75 6.92 -0.98
C MET A 56 -3.49 6.13 -1.34
N CYS A 57 -2.43 6.82 -1.75
CA CYS A 57 -1.13 6.19 -1.91
C CYS A 57 -0.49 6.03 -0.53
N MET A 58 -0.08 4.82 -0.18
CA MET A 58 0.54 4.51 1.09
C MET A 58 1.89 3.83 0.89
N SER A 59 2.76 4.02 1.85
CA SER A 59 4.02 3.30 2.00
C SER A 59 4.21 2.91 3.47
N PRO A 60 5.02 1.89 3.77
CA PRO A 60 5.24 1.48 5.16
C PRO A 60 5.84 2.59 6.00
N ASP A 61 6.87 3.25 5.45
CA ASP A 61 7.56 4.38 6.05
C ASP A 61 8.49 5.01 5.01
N VAL A 62 9.06 6.17 5.34
CA VAL A 62 10.14 6.76 4.55
C VAL A 62 11.30 5.76 4.46
N LYS A 63 11.73 5.47 3.23
CA LYS A 63 12.84 4.55 2.92
C LYS A 63 12.61 3.07 3.33
N ASN A 64 11.39 2.66 3.58
CA ASN A 64 11.08 1.25 3.79
C ASN A 64 10.46 0.62 2.52
N TYR A 65 11.21 0.62 1.44
CA TYR A 65 10.77 0.06 0.16
C TYR A 65 10.46 -1.45 0.26
N GLY A 66 11.20 -2.17 1.09
CA GLY A 66 11.05 -3.61 1.26
C GLY A 66 9.85 -4.05 2.08
N HIS A 67 9.06 -3.14 2.60
CA HIS A 67 7.90 -3.42 3.45
C HIS A 67 8.25 -4.27 4.69
N VAL A 68 9.42 -4.04 5.28
CA VAL A 68 9.88 -4.81 6.44
C VAL A 68 8.96 -4.59 7.62
N ASN A 69 8.39 -5.71 8.12
CA ASN A 69 7.47 -5.71 9.26
C ASN A 69 6.36 -4.65 9.16
N PHE A 70 5.75 -4.53 7.99
CA PHE A 70 4.73 -3.51 7.76
C PHE A 70 3.52 -3.70 8.69
N PRO A 71 3.24 -2.74 9.59
CA PRO A 71 2.10 -2.83 10.50
C PRO A 71 0.79 -2.66 9.73
N LEU A 72 -0.01 -3.72 9.63
CA LEU A 72 -1.30 -3.69 8.93
C LEU A 72 -2.29 -2.71 9.56
N GLU A 73 -2.15 -2.38 10.83
CA GLU A 73 -2.94 -1.39 11.56
C GLU A 73 -2.87 0.01 10.91
N ARG A 74 -1.80 0.29 10.18
CA ARG A 74 -1.70 1.53 9.39
C ARG A 74 -2.68 1.56 8.24
N ILE A 75 -2.93 0.41 7.61
CA ILE A 75 -3.97 0.27 6.58
C ILE A 75 -5.35 0.44 7.21
N GLU A 76 -5.59 -0.15 8.38
CA GLU A 76 -6.85 0.03 9.11
C GLU A 76 -7.12 1.50 9.44
N THR A 77 -6.08 2.22 9.89
CA THR A 77 -6.18 3.64 10.19
C THR A 77 -6.54 4.46 8.95
N ALA A 78 -5.91 4.17 7.82
CA ALA A 78 -6.24 4.80 6.54
C ALA A 78 -7.68 4.49 6.09
N ILE A 79 -8.16 3.24 6.27
CA ILE A 79 -9.55 2.85 6.00
C ILE A 79 -10.52 3.68 6.83
N LYS A 80 -10.28 3.79 8.15
CA LYS A 80 -11.11 4.60 9.07
C LYS A 80 -11.15 6.06 8.63
N TRP A 81 -10.00 6.60 8.25
CA TRP A 81 -9.91 7.96 7.73
C TRP A 81 -10.70 8.14 6.42
N LEU A 82 -10.54 7.24 5.46
CA LEU A 82 -11.27 7.28 4.19
C LEU A 82 -12.78 7.23 4.40
N LYS A 83 -13.27 6.37 5.29
CA LYS A 83 -14.69 6.27 5.64
C LYS A 83 -15.21 7.55 6.25
N SER A 84 -14.48 8.17 7.17
CA SER A 84 -14.86 9.45 7.79
C SER A 84 -14.90 10.61 6.79
N HIS A 85 -14.24 10.46 5.63
CA HIS A 85 -14.23 11.41 4.53
C HIS A 85 -15.16 11.02 3.37
N GLY A 86 -16.21 10.22 3.65
CA GLY A 86 -17.30 9.96 2.73
C GLY A 86 -17.09 8.80 1.76
N ASN A 87 -15.94 8.10 1.82
CA ASN A 87 -15.71 6.95 0.95
C ASN A 87 -16.45 5.72 1.47
N LYS A 88 -17.47 5.27 0.73
CA LYS A 88 -18.33 4.13 1.09
C LYS A 88 -17.77 2.79 0.63
N LYS A 89 -16.99 2.79 -0.45
CA LYS A 89 -16.34 1.60 -1.01
C LYS A 89 -14.84 1.82 -1.04
N ILE A 90 -14.10 0.88 -0.48
CA ILE A 90 -12.64 0.96 -0.38
C ILE A 90 -12.04 -0.27 -1.03
N GLY A 91 -11.19 -0.06 -2.01
CA GLY A 91 -10.35 -1.09 -2.57
C GLY A 91 -8.90 -0.94 -2.12
N ILE A 92 -8.12 -2.00 -2.26
CA ILE A 92 -6.67 -1.99 -2.05
C ILE A 92 -5.96 -2.63 -3.22
N LYS A 93 -4.80 -2.09 -3.59
CA LYS A 93 -3.96 -2.66 -4.63
C LYS A 93 -2.48 -2.55 -4.28
N GLY A 94 -1.71 -3.54 -4.72
CA GLY A 94 -0.26 -3.55 -4.61
C GLY A 94 0.37 -4.47 -5.63
N MET A 95 1.69 -4.40 -5.74
CA MET A 95 2.49 -5.24 -6.63
C MET A 95 3.59 -5.93 -5.81
N SER A 96 3.91 -7.19 -6.14
CA SER A 96 4.94 -7.97 -5.46
C SER A 96 4.67 -8.06 -3.96
N THR A 97 5.59 -7.66 -3.08
CA THR A 97 5.39 -7.59 -1.62
C THR A 97 4.14 -6.78 -1.24
N ALA A 98 3.96 -5.61 -1.84
CA ALA A 98 2.76 -4.80 -1.62
C ALA A 98 1.47 -5.49 -2.12
N GLY A 99 1.58 -6.36 -3.13
CA GLY A 99 0.48 -7.22 -3.58
C GLY A 99 0.09 -8.24 -2.52
N MET A 100 1.07 -8.88 -1.89
CA MET A 100 0.88 -9.78 -0.75
C MET A 100 0.23 -9.02 0.43
N ASP A 101 0.79 -7.86 0.83
CA ASP A 101 0.23 -7.03 1.90
C ASP A 101 -1.23 -6.65 1.64
N SER A 102 -1.58 -6.38 0.36
CA SER A 102 -2.95 -6.07 -0.04
C SER A 102 -3.90 -7.24 0.17
N LEU A 103 -3.47 -8.47 -0.16
CA LEU A 103 -4.27 -9.69 0.06
C LEU A 103 -4.43 -9.98 1.55
N VAL A 104 -3.35 -9.86 2.32
CA VAL A 104 -3.38 -10.05 3.78
C VAL A 104 -4.30 -9.02 4.43
N ALA A 105 -4.16 -7.73 4.09
CA ALA A 105 -5.04 -6.68 4.61
C ALA A 105 -6.51 -6.95 4.31
N ALA A 106 -6.84 -7.42 3.11
CA ALA A 106 -8.21 -7.74 2.74
C ALA A 106 -8.78 -8.94 3.53
N SER A 107 -7.94 -9.87 3.99
CA SER A 107 -8.38 -10.98 4.84
C SER A 107 -8.71 -10.55 6.27
N TYR A 108 -8.09 -9.47 6.76
CA TYR A 108 -8.32 -8.93 8.11
C TYR A 108 -9.37 -7.83 8.17
N PHE A 109 -9.49 -7.01 7.12
CA PHE A 109 -10.33 -5.81 7.13
C PHE A 109 -11.53 -5.95 6.20
N PRO A 110 -12.73 -6.29 6.72
CA PRO A 110 -13.93 -6.52 5.90
C PRO A 110 -14.43 -5.25 5.19
N ASP A 111 -13.94 -4.08 5.56
CA ASP A 111 -14.22 -2.81 4.88
C ASP A 111 -13.54 -2.72 3.50
N ILE A 112 -12.56 -3.57 3.21
CA ILE A 112 -11.95 -3.68 1.89
C ILE A 112 -12.88 -4.51 1.00
N THR A 113 -13.49 -3.87 0.02
CA THR A 113 -14.49 -4.49 -0.86
C THR A 113 -13.92 -4.97 -2.21
N LEU A 114 -12.70 -4.58 -2.52
CA LEU A 114 -11.97 -4.96 -3.73
C LEU A 114 -10.48 -5.07 -3.44
N THR A 115 -9.86 -6.15 -3.89
CA THR A 115 -8.41 -6.33 -3.78
C THR A 115 -7.83 -6.65 -5.14
N PHE A 116 -6.72 -6.00 -5.45
CA PHE A 116 -5.97 -6.24 -6.67
C PHE A 116 -4.48 -6.43 -6.36
N GLY A 117 -4.02 -7.67 -6.34
CA GLY A 117 -2.61 -8.04 -6.23
C GLY A 117 -2.01 -8.28 -7.60
N LEU A 118 -0.97 -7.54 -7.97
CA LEU A 118 -0.20 -7.80 -9.18
C LEU A 118 1.06 -8.58 -8.81
N THR A 119 1.19 -9.79 -9.33
CA THR A 119 2.31 -10.70 -9.01
C THR A 119 2.60 -10.81 -7.50
N PRO A 120 1.58 -11.06 -6.66
CA PRO A 120 1.79 -11.19 -5.22
C PRO A 120 2.55 -12.49 -4.93
N SER A 121 3.22 -12.57 -3.78
CA SER A 121 3.65 -13.84 -3.24
C SER A 121 2.45 -14.67 -2.82
N ASP A 122 2.56 -15.99 -2.90
CA ASP A 122 1.60 -16.96 -2.41
C ASP A 122 1.80 -17.34 -0.93
N PHE A 123 2.80 -16.76 -0.28
CA PHE A 123 3.08 -16.87 1.14
C PHE A 123 3.39 -15.50 1.76
N VAL A 124 3.13 -15.36 3.05
CA VAL A 124 3.42 -14.13 3.81
C VAL A 124 4.87 -14.15 4.28
N TRP A 125 5.61 -13.12 3.94
CA TRP A 125 6.98 -12.93 4.38
C TRP A 125 7.17 -11.52 4.98
N GLN A 126 8.26 -11.35 5.72
CA GLN A 126 8.47 -10.14 6.54
C GLN A 126 9.00 -8.92 5.75
N GLY A 127 9.05 -9.01 4.43
CA GLY A 127 9.67 -7.99 3.60
C GLY A 127 11.17 -8.22 3.41
N PHE A 128 11.85 -7.24 2.85
CA PHE A 128 13.29 -7.28 2.58
C PHE A 128 13.95 -5.94 2.90
N GLU A 129 15.22 -5.99 3.34
CA GLU A 129 16.01 -4.79 3.60
C GLU A 129 16.79 -4.39 2.36
N GLN A 130 16.84 -3.09 2.08
CA GLN A 130 17.75 -2.54 1.06
C GLN A 130 19.17 -2.44 1.60
N GLY A 131 20.16 -2.80 0.78
CA GLY A 131 21.56 -2.67 1.14
C GLY A 131 22.09 -1.23 1.01
N GLU A 132 23.16 -0.93 1.76
CA GLU A 132 23.74 0.42 1.78
C GLU A 132 24.50 0.80 0.49
N LYS A 133 24.94 -0.14 -0.32
CA LYS A 133 25.87 0.15 -1.44
C LYS A 133 25.21 0.37 -2.80
N ASP A 134 24.15 -0.33 -3.12
CA ASP A 134 23.47 -0.21 -4.42
C ASP A 134 21.94 -0.25 -4.29
N GLY A 135 21.44 0.08 -3.10
CA GLY A 135 20.03 0.00 -2.80
C GLY A 135 19.49 -1.41 -2.57
N CYS A 136 20.27 -2.45 -2.88
CA CYS A 136 19.90 -3.83 -2.58
C CYS A 136 21.09 -4.55 -1.95
N LYS A 137 20.96 -5.03 -0.73
CA LYS A 137 21.70 -6.21 -0.32
C LYS A 137 21.30 -7.33 -1.27
N GLU A 138 22.25 -8.19 -1.65
CA GLU A 138 21.87 -9.43 -2.30
C GLU A 138 20.67 -10.00 -1.54
N TRP A 139 19.60 -10.24 -2.26
CA TRP A 139 18.44 -10.88 -1.70
C TRP A 139 18.94 -12.11 -0.96
N PRO A 140 18.69 -12.27 0.34
CA PRO A 140 18.72 -13.59 0.88
C PRO A 140 17.59 -14.32 0.16
N ILE A 141 17.90 -14.92 -0.98
CA ILE A 141 17.06 -15.98 -1.52
C ILE A 141 17.09 -17.00 -0.41
N PRO A 142 15.97 -17.23 0.32
CA PRO A 142 15.94 -18.31 1.27
C PRO A 142 16.36 -19.51 0.45
N ASP A 143 17.40 -20.20 0.88
CA ASP A 143 17.82 -21.42 0.22
C ASP A 143 16.54 -22.24 0.03
N ALA A 144 16.22 -22.52 -1.23
CA ALA A 144 14.97 -23.23 -1.57
C ALA A 144 14.88 -24.58 -0.84
N SER A 145 15.99 -25.06 -0.28
CA SER A 145 16.06 -26.22 0.61
C SER A 145 15.42 -25.98 1.99
N THR A 146 15.21 -24.70 2.39
CA THR A 146 14.58 -24.35 3.68
C THR A 146 13.07 -24.10 3.59
N LEU A 147 12.52 -24.06 2.37
CA LEU A 147 11.09 -23.99 2.13
C LEU A 147 10.47 -25.38 2.29
N SER A 148 10.25 -25.80 3.53
CA SER A 148 9.40 -26.95 3.77
C SER A 148 7.96 -26.55 3.52
N TRP A 149 7.37 -27.11 2.48
CA TRP A 149 5.92 -27.12 2.28
C TRP A 149 5.27 -27.90 3.43
N GLN A 150 4.66 -27.20 4.37
CA GLN A 150 3.74 -27.81 5.34
C GLN A 150 2.31 -27.56 4.89
#